data_bef698bd4cb24fc3de5c7f11969869f6
#
_entry.id   bef698bd4cb24fc3de5c7f11969869f6
#
_cell.length_a   1.000
_cell.length_b   1.000
_cell.length_c   1.000
_cell.angle_alpha   90.00
_cell.angle_beta   90.00
_cell.angle_gamma   90.00
#
_symmetry.space_group_name_H-M   'P 1'
#
loop_
_entity.id
_entity.type
_entity.pdbx_description
1 polymer ?
#
loop_
_entity_poly.entity_id
_entity_poly.type
_entity_poly.pdbx_seq_one_letter_code
_entity_poly.pdbx_strand_id
1 'polypeptide(L)'
;MPYIATKHLNIYFEEKGDDAPVLFISGTGGDLRQRPNVLDGPLPKHHRVIAYDQRGLGRTEKPDRPYTMDEYGNDAAELLAALGIEQVDVIGVSFGGMVAQHFAIRHPSMVRKLVLCCTSPGGDMPSYPFHLIPEDLTPKERFLTLVGISDTRRDQEWQAEHPQQLRR
;
A
#
# COMPACT_ATOMS: atom_id res chain seq x y z
N MET A 1 20.31 -8.56 3.20
CA MET A 1 19.33 -9.65 3.01
C MET A 1 17.94 -9.02 3.00
N PRO A 2 17.02 -9.45 2.15
CA PRO A 2 15.72 -8.74 2.00
C PRO A 2 14.70 -9.05 3.10
N TYR A 3 15.07 -9.76 4.16
CA TYR A 3 14.24 -10.05 5.32
C TYR A 3 14.84 -9.46 6.57
N ILE A 4 13.97 -8.95 7.43
CA ILE A 4 14.30 -8.45 8.75
C ILE A 4 13.37 -9.05 9.80
N ALA A 5 13.94 -9.64 10.84
CA ALA A 5 13.18 -10.12 11.97
C ALA A 5 12.84 -8.93 12.88
N THR A 6 11.56 -8.67 13.06
CA THR A 6 11.05 -7.74 14.06
C THR A 6 10.63 -8.49 15.32
N LYS A 7 10.06 -7.79 16.27
CA LYS A 7 9.57 -8.42 17.51
C LYS A 7 8.45 -9.44 17.27
N HIS A 8 7.61 -9.21 16.24
CA HIS A 8 6.39 -9.96 16.04
C HIS A 8 6.29 -10.64 14.67
N LEU A 9 7.18 -10.30 13.73
CA LEU A 9 7.04 -10.72 12.35
C LEU A 9 8.37 -10.75 11.62
N ASN A 10 8.52 -11.67 10.68
CA ASN A 10 9.64 -11.65 9.73
C ASN A 10 9.17 -10.91 8.46
N ILE A 11 9.66 -9.68 8.28
CA ILE A 11 9.19 -8.76 7.24
C ILE A 11 10.14 -8.82 6.04
N TYR A 12 9.57 -9.00 4.84
CA TYR A 12 10.28 -8.79 3.60
C TYR A 12 10.23 -7.32 3.21
N PHE A 13 11.39 -6.73 2.92
CA PHE A 13 11.50 -5.36 2.46
C PHE A 13 12.56 -5.23 1.36
N GLU A 14 12.44 -4.19 0.59
CA GLU A 14 13.46 -3.75 -0.36
C GLU A 14 13.69 -2.26 -0.17
N GLU A 15 14.91 -1.82 -0.46
CA GLU A 15 15.22 -0.39 -0.43
C GLU A 15 16.06 0.02 -1.63
N LYS A 16 15.97 1.30 -2.01
CA LYS A 16 16.74 1.89 -3.10
C LYS A 16 16.91 3.39 -2.90
N GLY A 17 18.09 3.89 -3.30
CA GLY A 17 18.48 5.29 -3.06
C GLY A 17 19.23 5.43 -1.73
N ASP A 18 19.77 6.62 -1.46
CA ASP A 18 20.73 6.87 -0.38
C ASP A 18 20.54 8.19 0.37
N ASP A 19 19.52 8.97 0.03
CA ASP A 19 19.18 10.26 0.65
C ASP A 19 18.17 10.08 1.81
N ALA A 20 17.47 11.12 2.19
CA ALA A 20 16.51 11.13 3.29
C ALA A 20 15.50 9.95 3.18
N PRO A 21 15.25 9.19 4.27
CA PRO A 21 14.44 8.00 4.22
C PRO A 21 12.96 8.31 3.98
N VAL A 22 12.36 7.51 3.08
CA VAL A 22 10.93 7.49 2.79
C VAL A 22 10.41 6.07 2.95
N LEU A 23 9.43 5.86 3.81
CA LEU A 23 8.68 4.62 3.91
C LEU A 23 7.49 4.67 2.96
N PHE A 24 7.44 3.73 2.03
CA PHE A 24 6.31 3.56 1.13
C PHE A 24 5.44 2.38 1.58
N ILE A 25 4.17 2.65 1.84
CA ILE A 25 3.17 1.66 2.26
C ILE A 25 2.18 1.47 1.12
N SER A 26 2.24 0.29 0.50
CA SER A 26 1.43 -0.06 -0.67
C SER A 26 -0.05 -0.25 -0.33
N GLY A 27 -0.92 -0.17 -1.33
CA GLY A 27 -2.35 -0.47 -1.20
C GLY A 27 -2.64 -1.96 -1.07
N THR A 28 -3.93 -2.29 -1.13
CA THR A 28 -4.44 -3.67 -1.05
C THR A 28 -3.76 -4.59 -2.06
N GLY A 29 -3.29 -5.75 -1.60
CA GLY A 29 -2.63 -6.74 -2.45
C GLY A 29 -1.23 -6.36 -2.92
N GLY A 30 -0.63 -5.32 -2.32
CA GLY A 30 0.73 -4.90 -2.63
C GLY A 30 1.73 -6.04 -2.41
N ASP A 31 2.60 -6.25 -3.39
CA ASP A 31 3.59 -7.33 -3.42
C ASP A 31 4.81 -6.85 -4.21
N LEU A 32 5.96 -6.81 -3.56
CA LEU A 32 7.19 -6.32 -4.18
C LEU A 32 7.73 -7.19 -5.33
N ARG A 33 7.16 -8.38 -5.54
CA ARG A 33 7.42 -9.19 -6.75
C ARG A 33 6.80 -8.60 -8.00
N GLN A 34 5.73 -7.81 -7.84
CA GLN A 34 5.09 -7.13 -8.97
C GLN A 34 5.96 -5.96 -9.43
N ARG A 35 6.28 -5.95 -10.72
CA ARG A 35 7.09 -4.91 -11.36
C ARG A 35 6.36 -4.31 -12.57
N PRO A 36 6.53 -2.99 -12.85
CA PRO A 36 7.30 -2.02 -12.06
C PRO A 36 6.58 -1.65 -10.74
N ASN A 37 7.35 -1.31 -9.70
CA ASN A 37 6.81 -0.80 -8.44
C ASN A 37 7.46 0.55 -8.06
N VAL A 38 7.23 1.03 -6.84
CA VAL A 38 7.74 2.33 -6.38
C VAL A 38 9.26 2.46 -6.50
N LEU A 39 10.01 1.36 -6.37
CA LEU A 39 11.47 1.34 -6.45
C LEU A 39 11.99 1.46 -7.89
N ASP A 40 11.14 1.25 -8.89
CA ASP A 40 11.48 1.42 -10.31
C ASP A 40 11.11 2.82 -10.82
N GLY A 41 10.43 3.61 -9.99
CA GLY A 41 10.01 4.98 -10.30
C GLY A 41 11.09 6.04 -10.06
N PRO A 42 10.73 7.31 -10.10
CA PRO A 42 11.66 8.43 -9.92
C PRO A 42 12.04 8.69 -8.46
N LEU A 43 11.23 8.23 -7.49
CA LEU A 43 11.42 8.55 -6.07
C LEU A 43 12.79 8.14 -5.53
N PRO A 44 13.35 6.95 -5.85
CA PRO A 44 14.69 6.54 -5.40
C PRO A 44 15.87 7.35 -5.98
N LYS A 45 15.61 8.26 -6.90
CA LYS A 45 16.66 9.18 -7.40
C LYS A 45 16.97 10.31 -6.43
N HIS A 46 16.08 10.56 -5.47
CA HIS A 46 16.13 11.71 -4.56
C HIS A 46 15.90 11.33 -3.09
N HIS A 47 15.62 10.04 -2.81
CA HIS A 47 15.31 9.55 -1.47
C HIS A 47 15.79 8.11 -1.30
N ARG A 48 16.12 7.72 -0.07
CA ARG A 48 16.23 6.32 0.32
C ARG A 48 14.81 5.77 0.53
N VAL A 49 14.27 5.11 -0.48
CA VAL A 49 12.92 4.55 -0.44
C VAL A 49 12.97 3.16 0.16
N ILE A 50 12.24 2.95 1.25
CA ILE A 50 12.00 1.66 1.89
C ILE A 50 10.57 1.23 1.52
N ALA A 51 10.43 0.07 0.91
CA ALA A 51 9.16 -0.55 0.61
C ALA A 51 9.14 -1.96 1.19
N TYR A 52 7.99 -2.42 1.66
CA TYR A 52 7.87 -3.74 2.29
C TYR A 52 6.56 -4.42 1.90
N ASP A 53 6.58 -5.74 1.93
CA ASP A 53 5.36 -6.52 1.85
C ASP A 53 4.71 -6.50 3.24
N GLN A 54 3.47 -6.01 3.31
CA GLN A 54 2.74 -5.93 4.57
C GLN A 54 2.41 -7.34 5.09
N ARG A 55 2.14 -7.46 6.39
CA ARG A 55 1.69 -8.74 6.98
C ARG A 55 0.60 -9.39 6.14
N GLY A 56 0.69 -10.68 5.95
CA GLY A 56 -0.28 -11.42 5.14
C GLY A 56 -0.10 -11.32 3.63
N LEU A 57 0.82 -10.46 3.14
CA LEU A 57 1.05 -10.22 1.71
C LEU A 57 2.45 -10.64 1.28
N GLY A 58 2.61 -10.80 -0.03
CA GLY A 58 3.88 -11.03 -0.69
C GLY A 58 4.72 -12.13 -0.03
N ARG A 59 5.93 -11.76 0.37
CA ARG A 59 6.94 -12.62 1.03
C ARG A 59 7.00 -12.48 2.54
N THR A 60 6.32 -11.46 3.10
CA THR A 60 6.21 -11.29 4.55
C THR A 60 5.39 -12.42 5.16
N GLU A 61 5.68 -12.73 6.39
CA GLU A 61 5.00 -13.78 7.17
C GLU A 61 3.47 -13.58 7.20
N LYS A 62 2.74 -14.68 7.22
CA LYS A 62 1.27 -14.73 7.13
C LYS A 62 0.68 -15.44 8.34
N PRO A 63 0.60 -14.79 9.51
CA PRO A 63 -0.05 -15.38 10.67
C PRO A 63 -1.50 -15.77 10.35
N ASP A 64 -1.90 -16.98 10.72
CA ASP A 64 -3.25 -17.51 10.47
C ASP A 64 -4.24 -17.02 11.53
N ARG A 65 -4.58 -15.74 11.47
CA ARG A 65 -5.56 -15.05 12.30
C ARG A 65 -5.97 -13.71 11.70
N PRO A 66 -7.08 -13.11 12.12
CA PRO A 66 -7.42 -11.73 11.77
C PRO A 66 -6.34 -10.73 12.19
N TYR A 67 -6.15 -9.69 11.41
CA TYR A 67 -5.21 -8.60 11.66
C TYR A 67 -5.95 -7.31 12.00
N THR A 68 -5.34 -6.50 12.85
CA THR A 68 -5.86 -5.16 13.19
C THR A 68 -5.04 -4.08 12.50
N MET A 69 -5.64 -2.90 12.30
CA MET A 69 -4.93 -1.75 11.75
C MET A 69 -3.78 -1.29 12.64
N ASP A 70 -3.92 -1.45 13.95
CA ASP A 70 -2.87 -1.17 14.92
C ASP A 70 -1.64 -2.06 14.72
N GLU A 71 -1.84 -3.33 14.39
CA GLU A 71 -0.75 -4.24 14.09
C GLU A 71 -0.01 -3.86 12.81
N TYR A 72 -0.74 -3.45 11.76
CA TYR A 72 -0.12 -2.94 10.55
C TYR A 72 0.73 -1.68 10.81
N GLY A 73 0.22 -0.75 11.65
CA GLY A 73 0.97 0.44 12.05
C GLY A 73 2.21 0.11 12.88
N ASN A 74 2.10 -0.85 13.81
CA ASN A 74 3.22 -1.31 14.63
C ASN A 74 4.29 -2.04 13.80
N ASP A 75 3.91 -2.82 12.78
CA ASP A 75 4.86 -3.47 11.87
C ASP A 75 5.75 -2.45 11.15
N ALA A 76 5.15 -1.33 10.71
CA ALA A 76 5.91 -0.25 10.08
C ALA A 76 6.94 0.35 11.06
N ALA A 77 6.53 0.58 12.31
CA ALA A 77 7.42 1.08 13.36
C ALA A 77 8.55 0.08 13.69
N GLU A 78 8.22 -1.21 13.82
CA GLU A 78 9.19 -2.26 14.13
C GLU A 78 10.20 -2.46 12.98
N LEU A 79 9.74 -2.40 11.73
CA LEU A 79 10.61 -2.42 10.54
C LEU A 79 11.62 -1.28 10.60
N LEU A 80 11.16 -0.04 10.81
CA LEU A 80 12.04 1.13 10.86
C LEU A 80 13.02 1.07 12.05
N ALA A 81 12.55 0.64 13.21
CA ALA A 81 13.41 0.45 14.39
C ALA A 81 14.50 -0.60 14.13
N ALA A 82 14.16 -1.71 13.49
CA ALA A 82 15.12 -2.75 13.12
C ALA A 82 16.13 -2.30 12.06
N LEU A 83 15.76 -1.31 11.22
CA LEU A 83 16.65 -0.63 10.26
C LEU A 83 17.46 0.52 10.87
N GLY A 84 17.26 0.83 12.16
CA GLY A 84 17.93 1.95 12.85
C GLY A 84 17.44 3.31 12.38
N ILE A 85 16.21 3.41 11.88
CA ILE A 85 15.61 4.65 11.38
C ILE A 85 14.71 5.24 12.45
N GLU A 86 15.09 6.39 13.00
CA GLU A 86 14.35 7.08 14.05
C GLU A 86 13.21 7.93 13.50
N GLN A 87 13.41 8.55 12.34
CA GLN A 87 12.42 9.41 11.68
C GLN A 87 12.40 9.19 10.16
N VAL A 88 11.21 9.24 9.57
CA VAL A 88 10.98 8.94 8.15
C VAL A 88 9.87 9.82 7.56
N ASP A 89 9.95 10.15 6.28
CA ASP A 89 8.79 10.60 5.53
C ASP A 89 7.95 9.37 5.12
N VAL A 90 6.65 9.47 5.20
CA VAL A 90 5.72 8.34 4.94
C VAL A 90 4.84 8.65 3.75
N ILE A 91 4.75 7.70 2.82
CA ILE A 91 3.79 7.73 1.71
C ILE A 91 2.92 6.49 1.82
N GLY A 92 1.62 6.69 2.05
CA GLY A 92 0.63 5.61 2.09
C GLY A 92 -0.39 5.72 0.97
N VAL A 93 -0.62 4.63 0.25
CA VAL A 93 -1.54 4.58 -0.90
C VAL A 93 -2.72 3.67 -0.59
N SER A 94 -3.95 4.15 -0.75
CA SER A 94 -5.18 3.36 -0.56
C SER A 94 -5.20 2.71 0.84
N PHE A 95 -5.29 1.39 0.96
CA PHE A 95 -5.17 0.66 2.23
C PHE A 95 -3.88 1.02 2.98
N GLY A 96 -2.75 1.17 2.27
CA GLY A 96 -1.49 1.62 2.86
C GLY A 96 -1.56 3.03 3.45
N GLY A 97 -2.48 3.88 2.97
CA GLY A 97 -2.76 5.16 3.57
C GLY A 97 -3.51 5.05 4.90
N MET A 98 -4.39 4.05 5.05
CA MET A 98 -5.02 3.75 6.35
C MET A 98 -3.94 3.27 7.35
N VAL A 99 -3.06 2.36 6.92
CA VAL A 99 -1.92 1.91 7.74
C VAL A 99 -1.02 3.07 8.14
N ALA A 100 -0.69 3.97 7.20
CA ALA A 100 0.13 5.15 7.45
C ALA A 100 -0.48 6.10 8.51
N GLN A 101 -1.81 6.24 8.53
CA GLN A 101 -2.52 7.00 9.56
C GLN A 101 -2.39 6.34 10.93
N HIS A 102 -2.61 5.02 11.04
CA HIS A 102 -2.42 4.28 12.28
C HIS A 102 -0.96 4.34 12.78
N PHE A 103 0.00 4.21 11.87
CA PHE A 103 1.41 4.38 12.18
C PHE A 103 1.69 5.79 12.73
N ALA A 104 1.21 6.85 12.08
CA ALA A 104 1.46 8.23 12.50
C ALA A 104 0.79 8.58 13.85
N ILE A 105 -0.41 8.05 14.11
CA ILE A 105 -1.12 8.26 15.38
C ILE A 105 -0.40 7.56 16.53
N ARG A 106 0.09 6.34 16.33
CA ARG A 106 0.72 5.53 17.38
C ARG A 106 2.19 5.86 17.60
N HIS A 107 2.88 6.27 16.56
CA HIS A 107 4.33 6.55 16.57
C HIS A 107 4.65 7.94 15.98
N PRO A 108 4.04 9.02 16.51
CA PRO A 108 4.13 10.36 15.92
C PRO A 108 5.58 10.89 15.86
N SER A 109 6.44 10.50 16.79
CA SER A 109 7.85 10.89 16.80
C SER A 109 8.67 10.31 15.65
N MET A 110 8.20 9.22 15.05
CA MET A 110 8.87 8.57 13.90
C MET A 110 8.47 9.18 12.56
N VAL A 111 7.40 9.99 12.50
CA VAL A 111 6.88 10.55 11.25
C VAL A 111 7.31 12.00 11.11
N ARG A 112 8.12 12.29 10.09
CA ARG A 112 8.54 13.65 9.75
C ARG A 112 7.51 14.35 8.85
N LYS A 113 7.07 13.67 7.79
CA LYS A 113 6.03 14.11 6.86
C LYS A 113 5.14 12.93 6.51
N LEU A 114 3.86 13.21 6.25
CA LEU A 114 2.88 12.20 5.87
C LEU A 114 2.19 12.60 4.56
N VAL A 115 2.28 11.73 3.56
CA VAL A 115 1.57 11.85 2.28
C VAL A 115 0.56 10.74 2.17
N LEU A 116 -0.70 11.09 2.02
CA LEU A 116 -1.83 10.17 1.88
C LEU A 116 -2.40 10.27 0.47
N CYS A 117 -2.37 9.14 -0.25
CA CYS A 117 -2.83 9.07 -1.64
C CYS A 117 -4.03 8.12 -1.75
N CYS A 118 -5.14 8.61 -2.33
CA CYS A 118 -6.32 7.79 -2.65
C CYS A 118 -6.79 6.93 -1.46
N THR A 119 -6.88 7.50 -0.28
CA THR A 119 -7.19 6.81 0.98
C THR A 119 -8.30 7.50 1.76
N SER A 120 -8.77 6.85 2.82
CA SER A 120 -9.76 7.40 3.75
C SER A 120 -9.28 7.20 5.19
N PRO A 121 -9.87 7.90 6.17
CA PRO A 121 -9.59 7.64 7.59
C PRO A 121 -10.16 6.31 8.09
N GLY A 122 -11.04 5.65 7.31
CA GLY A 122 -11.78 4.48 7.78
C GLY A 122 -12.96 4.86 8.69
N GLY A 123 -13.37 3.95 9.59
CA GLY A 123 -14.50 4.16 10.49
C GLY A 123 -15.83 4.26 9.73
N ASP A 124 -16.66 5.24 10.08
CA ASP A 124 -17.99 5.44 9.48
C ASP A 124 -17.97 6.11 8.09
N MET A 125 -16.78 6.37 7.54
CA MET A 125 -16.66 6.91 6.17
C MET A 125 -17.14 5.89 5.15
N PRO A 126 -18.08 6.26 4.25
CA PRO A 126 -18.53 5.37 3.19
C PRO A 126 -17.34 4.95 2.33
N SER A 127 -17.18 3.66 2.15
CA SER A 127 -16.22 3.09 1.19
C SER A 127 -16.96 2.31 0.13
N TYR A 128 -16.35 2.16 -1.03
CA TYR A 128 -16.95 1.29 -2.04
C TYR A 128 -17.03 -0.15 -1.51
N PRO A 129 -18.21 -0.80 -1.59
CA PRO A 129 -18.40 -2.14 -1.05
C PRO A 129 -17.81 -3.21 -1.99
N PHE A 130 -16.49 -3.31 -2.06
CA PHE A 130 -15.77 -4.27 -2.93
C PHE A 130 -16.21 -5.72 -2.73
N HIS A 131 -16.70 -6.07 -1.54
CA HIS A 131 -17.25 -7.40 -1.24
C HIS A 131 -18.56 -7.72 -1.97
N LEU A 132 -19.22 -6.70 -2.54
CA LEU A 132 -20.43 -6.90 -3.36
C LEU A 132 -20.12 -7.07 -4.85
N ILE A 133 -18.85 -6.98 -5.27
CA ILE A 133 -18.48 -7.30 -6.65
C ILE A 133 -18.62 -8.81 -6.83
N PRO A 134 -19.42 -9.28 -7.80
CA PRO A 134 -19.64 -10.70 -8.03
C PRO A 134 -18.30 -11.43 -8.26
N GLU A 135 -18.16 -12.61 -7.67
CA GLU A 135 -16.94 -13.42 -7.80
C GLU A 135 -16.84 -14.14 -9.16
N ASP A 136 -17.96 -14.35 -9.81
CA ASP A 136 -18.12 -15.07 -11.08
C ASP A 136 -17.90 -14.22 -12.32
N LEU A 137 -17.52 -12.95 -12.15
CA LEU A 137 -17.18 -12.07 -13.27
C LEU A 137 -15.98 -12.60 -14.05
N THR A 138 -16.08 -12.56 -15.37
CA THR A 138 -14.91 -12.76 -16.23
C THR A 138 -13.83 -11.72 -15.94
N PRO A 139 -12.56 -12.00 -16.24
CA PRO A 139 -11.47 -11.02 -16.04
C PRO A 139 -11.74 -9.68 -16.71
N LYS A 140 -12.40 -9.68 -17.88
CA LYS A 140 -12.77 -8.46 -18.59
C LYS A 140 -13.84 -7.66 -17.84
N GLU A 141 -14.92 -8.32 -17.43
CA GLU A 141 -16.00 -7.66 -16.68
C GLU A 141 -15.51 -7.11 -15.36
N ARG A 142 -14.69 -7.87 -14.63
CA ARG A 142 -14.05 -7.41 -13.39
C ARG A 142 -13.18 -6.18 -13.62
N PHE A 143 -12.39 -6.17 -14.69
CA PHE A 143 -11.58 -5.00 -15.07
C PHE A 143 -12.45 -3.78 -15.36
N LEU A 144 -13.50 -3.90 -16.16
CA LEU A 144 -14.41 -2.82 -16.51
C LEU A 144 -15.16 -2.28 -15.29
N THR A 145 -15.58 -3.16 -14.38
CA THR A 145 -16.19 -2.80 -13.09
C THR A 145 -15.22 -1.95 -12.26
N LEU A 146 -13.96 -2.38 -12.13
CA LEU A 146 -12.94 -1.65 -11.38
C LEU A 146 -12.60 -0.28 -12.01
N VAL A 147 -12.61 -0.18 -13.34
CA VAL A 147 -12.43 1.10 -14.05
C VAL A 147 -13.56 2.08 -13.68
N GLY A 148 -14.81 1.64 -13.73
CA GLY A 148 -15.98 2.47 -13.37
C GLY A 148 -15.99 2.90 -11.89
N ILE A 149 -15.49 2.04 -10.99
CA ILE A 149 -15.32 2.37 -9.56
C ILE A 149 -14.20 3.41 -9.37
N SER A 150 -13.10 3.28 -10.10
CA SER A 150 -11.92 4.13 -9.94
C SER A 150 -12.11 5.53 -10.53
N ASP A 151 -12.95 5.65 -11.57
CA ASP A 151 -13.27 6.93 -12.20
C ASP A 151 -14.73 6.90 -12.70
N THR A 152 -15.63 7.52 -11.95
CA THR A 152 -17.06 7.55 -12.24
C THR A 152 -17.43 8.24 -13.56
N ARG A 153 -16.50 8.96 -14.20
CA ARG A 153 -16.65 9.50 -15.55
C ARG A 153 -16.48 8.43 -16.62
N ARG A 154 -15.90 7.27 -16.26
CA ARG A 154 -15.68 6.11 -17.11
C ARG A 154 -16.73 5.03 -16.87
N ASP A 155 -17.99 5.46 -16.88
CA ASP A 155 -19.16 4.59 -16.77
C ASP A 155 -19.30 3.63 -17.98
N GLN A 156 -20.36 2.85 -18.00
CA GLN A 156 -20.59 1.87 -19.06
C GLN A 156 -20.77 2.52 -20.44
N GLU A 157 -21.38 3.71 -20.50
CA GLU A 157 -21.56 4.44 -21.75
C GLU A 157 -20.21 4.93 -22.28
N TRP A 158 -19.40 5.58 -21.44
CA TRP A 158 -18.07 6.00 -21.79
C TRP A 158 -17.17 4.81 -22.22
N GLN A 159 -17.26 3.68 -21.53
CA GLN A 159 -16.48 2.48 -21.86
C GLN A 159 -16.86 1.91 -23.23
N ALA A 160 -18.15 1.94 -23.59
CA ALA A 160 -18.64 1.51 -24.89
C ALA A 160 -18.13 2.40 -26.03
N GLU A 161 -18.04 3.71 -25.80
CA GLU A 161 -17.57 4.70 -26.78
C GLU A 161 -16.04 4.72 -26.94
N HIS A 162 -15.28 4.31 -25.91
CA HIS A 162 -13.83 4.44 -25.86
C HIS A 162 -13.08 3.11 -25.66
N PRO A 163 -13.40 2.02 -26.38
CA PRO A 163 -12.82 0.70 -26.13
C PRO A 163 -11.30 0.64 -26.32
N GLN A 164 -10.73 1.58 -27.08
CA GLN A 164 -9.29 1.63 -27.32
C GLN A 164 -8.51 2.20 -26.14
N GLN A 165 -9.14 3.02 -25.28
CA GLN A 165 -8.51 3.60 -24.09
C GLN A 165 -8.49 2.62 -22.92
N LEU A 166 -9.20 1.51 -23.00
CA LEU A 166 -9.23 0.43 -22.01
C LEU A 166 -8.14 -0.65 -22.22
N ARG A 167 -7.31 -0.50 -23.26
CA ARG A 167 -6.29 -1.50 -23.67
C ARG A 167 -4.88 -1.20 -23.18
N ARG A 168 -4.71 -0.28 -22.21
CA ARG A 168 -3.39 0.08 -21.68
C ARG A 168 -3.17 -0.46 -20.28
#